data_3b906412d7a3724d1528f5814952b816
#
_entry.id   3b906412d7a3724d1528f5814952b816
#
_cell.length_a   1.000
_cell.length_b   1.000
_cell.length_c   1.000
_cell.angle_alpha   90.00
_cell.angle_beta   90.00
_cell.angle_gamma   90.00
#
_symmetry.space_group_name_H-M   'P 1'
#
loop_
_entity.id
_entity.type
_entity.pdbx_description
1 polymer ?
#
loop_
_entity_poly.entity_id
_entity_poly.type
_entity_poly.pdbx_seq_one_letter_code
_entity_poly.pdbx_strand_id
1 'polypeptide(L)'
;SDGDVSALTQQHPSFKEDLPMKKMTALFLSLLLVLTMTAALAETDITLWTFPIGDWGNSEKVDEMLAAFNAVHPDIKVTVEYLDYTNGDAQITTAIEAKTTPDIVMEGPERLVANWAAAGKMLPLNDLWTDETIADINANNASVVATCQGADGNYYMYPLCMTAHCMVINKTAFEAADAMQYIDQETHTWTTEGFENALRALVNAGYFPTGLIYCSGQGGDQGTRALVTNLYDGRFTNEEHTLYTMDSEANIKGLTKLQELANEGLITFDASINGGEEIALFVNGTSQMAFCWNAAQVANNKDKLADGIELFPMAFPSEDGVPRLDGGVWGFGLFDNGDDEKVAAAKEFIRFICDDETQVRNSVYNTGYFSVRASVTDLYTGTEKAANADYAMFVQYLGDIYQVTTNWTTQRYEWWNLLQRIGDGGNVADEVATYIKNVNL
;
A
#
# COMPACT_ATOMS: atom_id res chain seq x y z
N SER A 1 -51.67 -44.12 95.00
CA SER A 1 -50.48 -43.83 95.83
C SER A 1 -49.19 -43.93 95.02
N ASP A 2 -48.68 -42.85 94.80
CA ASP A 2 -47.36 -42.34 95.08
C ASP A 2 -46.15 -43.20 94.66
N GLY A 3 -45.26 -42.60 93.94
CA GLY A 3 -43.97 -43.12 93.73
C GLY A 3 -43.18 -42.30 92.72
N ASP A 4 -42.64 -41.28 93.28
CA ASP A 4 -41.63 -40.37 92.72
C ASP A 4 -40.37 -41.18 92.31
N VAL A 5 -39.80 -40.94 91.12
CA VAL A 5 -38.42 -41.25 90.81
C VAL A 5 -37.82 -40.21 89.91
N SER A 6 -36.86 -39.56 90.44
CA SER A 6 -35.97 -38.55 89.99
C SER A 6 -35.30 -38.73 88.64
N ALA A 7 -35.15 -37.62 87.91
CA ALA A 7 -34.42 -37.47 86.71
C ALA A 7 -32.86 -37.65 86.87
N LEU A 8 -32.25 -38.36 85.93
CA LEU A 8 -30.84 -38.35 85.67
C LEU A 8 -30.60 -37.66 84.31
N THR A 9 -30.20 -36.40 84.36
CA THR A 9 -29.73 -35.63 83.24
C THR A 9 -28.34 -36.11 82.84
N GLN A 10 -28.27 -36.75 81.67
CA GLN A 10 -26.99 -36.93 80.99
C GLN A 10 -26.65 -35.69 80.10
N GLN A 11 -25.63 -34.99 80.46
CA GLN A 11 -25.04 -33.94 79.61
C GLN A 11 -24.27 -34.60 78.47
N HIS A 12 -24.70 -34.33 77.22
CA HIS A 12 -23.92 -34.58 76.02
C HIS A 12 -23.01 -33.33 75.80
N PRO A 13 -21.70 -33.51 75.50
CA PRO A 13 -20.84 -32.40 75.08
C PRO A 13 -21.18 -32.00 73.64
N SER A 14 -21.59 -30.76 73.43
CA SER A 14 -21.75 -30.17 72.12
C SER A 14 -20.39 -29.91 71.54
N PHE A 15 -19.94 -30.80 70.62
CA PHE A 15 -18.87 -30.47 69.70
C PHE A 15 -19.43 -29.53 68.62
N LYS A 16 -19.13 -28.25 68.70
CA LYS A 16 -19.29 -27.31 67.60
C LYS A 16 -18.10 -27.48 66.69
N GLU A 17 -18.24 -28.25 65.64
CA GLU A 17 -17.35 -28.23 64.46
C GLU A 17 -17.63 -26.97 63.61
N ASP A 18 -17.14 -25.82 64.04
CA ASP A 18 -17.20 -24.56 63.25
C ASP A 18 -16.02 -24.39 62.27
N LEU A 19 -15.19 -25.45 62.08
CA LEU A 19 -13.95 -25.34 61.26
C LEU A 19 -14.10 -25.66 59.75
N PRO A 20 -15.03 -26.50 59.28
CA PRO A 20 -15.11 -26.76 57.83
C PRO A 20 -15.76 -25.63 57.01
N MET A 21 -16.76 -24.93 57.57
CA MET A 21 -17.47 -23.88 56.84
C MET A 21 -16.58 -22.63 56.61
N LYS A 22 -15.80 -22.21 57.57
CA LYS A 22 -14.85 -21.07 57.41
C LYS A 22 -13.73 -21.35 56.41
N LYS A 23 -13.26 -22.63 56.35
CA LYS A 23 -12.25 -23.04 55.36
C LYS A 23 -12.85 -23.16 53.98
N MET A 24 -14.06 -23.67 53.84
CA MET A 24 -14.79 -23.72 52.57
C MET A 24 -15.17 -22.33 52.07
N THR A 25 -15.58 -21.42 52.96
CA THR A 25 -15.89 -20.03 52.55
C THR A 25 -14.62 -19.26 52.14
N ALA A 26 -13.49 -19.49 52.80
CA ALA A 26 -12.20 -18.93 52.40
C ALA A 26 -11.69 -19.51 51.07
N LEU A 27 -11.89 -20.82 50.83
CA LEU A 27 -11.55 -21.45 49.55
C LEU A 27 -12.47 -21.00 48.42
N PHE A 28 -13.77 -20.83 48.68
CA PHE A 28 -14.73 -20.26 47.72
C PHE A 28 -14.46 -18.76 47.42
N LEU A 29 -14.11 -17.97 48.43
CA LEU A 29 -13.70 -16.56 48.23
C LEU A 29 -12.39 -16.46 47.49
N SER A 30 -11.39 -17.32 47.76
CA SER A 30 -10.15 -17.33 47.00
C SER A 30 -10.31 -17.82 45.57
N LEU A 31 -11.19 -18.79 45.32
CA LEU A 31 -11.55 -19.25 43.97
C LEU A 31 -12.38 -18.20 43.21
N LEU A 32 -13.30 -17.47 43.89
CA LEU A 32 -14.01 -16.36 43.32
C LEU A 32 -13.06 -15.16 43.03
N LEU A 33 -12.07 -14.91 43.89
CA LEU A 33 -11.04 -13.87 43.65
C LEU A 33 -10.12 -14.23 42.50
N VAL A 34 -9.77 -15.50 42.33
CA VAL A 34 -8.99 -15.98 41.17
C VAL A 34 -9.86 -15.97 39.90
N LEU A 35 -11.15 -16.33 39.98
CA LEU A 35 -12.07 -16.18 38.86
C LEU A 35 -12.43 -14.72 38.53
N THR A 36 -12.38 -13.81 39.51
CA THR A 36 -12.58 -12.37 39.24
C THR A 36 -11.28 -11.67 38.82
N MET A 37 -10.10 -12.27 39.05
CA MET A 37 -8.84 -11.78 38.46
C MET A 37 -8.67 -12.22 36.99
N THR A 38 -9.45 -13.17 36.49
CA THR A 38 -9.65 -13.37 35.06
C THR A 38 -10.77 -12.49 34.48
N ALA A 39 -11.36 -11.62 35.35
CA ALA A 39 -12.37 -10.67 34.95
C ALA A 39 -11.70 -9.45 34.31
N ALA A 40 -11.87 -9.36 33.04
CA ALA A 40 -11.81 -8.14 32.27
C ALA A 40 -10.45 -7.40 32.41
N LEU A 41 -9.42 -7.88 31.79
CA LEU A 41 -8.60 -6.94 31.02
C LEU A 41 -9.60 -6.11 30.23
N ALA A 42 -9.68 -4.79 30.51
CA ALA A 42 -10.55 -3.93 29.74
C ALA A 42 -10.13 -4.10 28.27
N GLU A 43 -11.06 -4.47 27.40
CA GLU A 43 -10.79 -4.62 25.99
C GLU A 43 -10.45 -3.24 25.43
N THR A 44 -9.25 -3.07 24.86
CA THR A 44 -8.84 -1.81 24.24
C THR A 44 -9.30 -1.84 22.79
N ASP A 45 -10.31 -1.03 22.48
CA ASP A 45 -10.82 -0.88 21.10
C ASP A 45 -9.95 0.11 20.33
N ILE A 46 -9.32 -0.34 19.23
CA ILE A 46 -8.58 0.48 18.28
C ILE A 46 -9.19 0.41 16.89
N THR A 47 -9.00 1.45 16.12
CA THR A 47 -9.52 1.56 14.74
C THR A 47 -8.38 1.60 13.73
N LEU A 48 -8.52 0.80 12.67
CA LEU A 48 -7.64 0.80 11.49
C LEU A 48 -8.42 1.26 10.27
N TRP A 49 -7.96 2.32 9.62
CA TRP A 49 -8.44 2.66 8.27
C TRP A 49 -7.40 2.22 7.24
N THR A 50 -7.83 1.48 6.23
CA THR A 50 -6.94 0.94 5.20
C THR A 50 -7.40 1.30 3.80
N PHE A 51 -6.46 1.74 2.96
CA PHE A 51 -6.65 1.80 1.52
C PHE A 51 -6.52 0.41 0.90
N PRO A 52 -7.02 0.18 -0.33
CA PRO A 52 -7.04 -1.14 -0.96
C PRO A 52 -5.65 -1.54 -1.50
N ILE A 53 -4.74 -1.83 -0.58
CA ILE A 53 -3.38 -2.28 -0.87
C ILE A 53 -3.40 -3.80 -0.98
N GLY A 54 -3.61 -4.30 -2.20
CA GLY A 54 -3.86 -5.72 -2.44
C GLY A 54 -5.06 -6.23 -1.62
N ASP A 55 -4.91 -7.38 -1.00
CA ASP A 55 -5.98 -7.99 -0.18
C ASP A 55 -6.25 -7.27 1.16
N TRP A 56 -5.49 -6.22 1.50
CA TRP A 56 -5.85 -5.33 2.61
C TRP A 56 -7.12 -4.50 2.33
N GLY A 57 -7.59 -4.46 1.08
CA GLY A 57 -8.92 -3.98 0.71
C GLY A 57 -10.02 -5.06 0.76
N ASN A 58 -9.68 -6.31 1.11
CA ASN A 58 -10.59 -7.45 1.17
C ASN A 58 -10.89 -7.83 2.63
N SER A 59 -12.12 -7.62 3.09
CA SER A 59 -12.50 -7.83 4.49
C SER A 59 -12.28 -9.28 4.95
N GLU A 60 -12.52 -10.29 4.10
CA GLU A 60 -12.32 -11.68 4.47
C GLU A 60 -10.84 -11.97 4.80
N LYS A 61 -9.92 -11.43 4.00
CA LYS A 61 -8.48 -11.60 4.23
C LYS A 61 -7.97 -10.80 5.42
N VAL A 62 -8.49 -9.62 5.63
CA VAL A 62 -8.18 -8.81 6.83
C VAL A 62 -8.72 -9.51 8.08
N ASP A 63 -9.94 -10.04 8.06
CA ASP A 63 -10.52 -10.78 9.18
C ASP A 63 -9.69 -12.02 9.57
N GLU A 64 -9.09 -12.73 8.60
CA GLU A 64 -8.15 -13.82 8.87
C GLU A 64 -6.91 -13.32 9.65
N MET A 65 -6.34 -12.16 9.26
CA MET A 65 -5.19 -11.55 9.94
C MET A 65 -5.56 -11.06 11.34
N LEU A 66 -6.74 -10.45 11.48
CA LEU A 66 -7.25 -10.01 12.79
C LEU A 66 -7.52 -11.19 13.73
N ALA A 67 -8.04 -12.30 13.21
CA ALA A 67 -8.24 -13.52 14.02
C ALA A 67 -6.92 -14.08 14.55
N ALA A 68 -5.84 -14.03 13.74
CA ALA A 68 -4.51 -14.43 14.19
C ALA A 68 -3.95 -13.47 15.27
N PHE A 69 -4.17 -12.16 15.11
CA PHE A 69 -3.80 -11.16 16.13
C PHE A 69 -4.56 -11.39 17.45
N ASN A 70 -5.89 -11.52 17.39
CA ASN A 70 -6.73 -11.70 18.57
C ASN A 70 -6.42 -13.01 19.31
N ALA A 71 -5.85 -14.02 18.65
CA ALA A 71 -5.43 -15.26 19.30
C ALA A 71 -4.27 -15.04 20.29
N VAL A 72 -3.43 -14.04 20.07
CA VAL A 72 -2.28 -13.69 20.93
C VAL A 72 -2.51 -12.42 21.75
N HIS A 73 -3.39 -11.54 21.31
CA HIS A 73 -3.80 -10.31 21.99
C HIS A 73 -5.32 -10.24 22.17
N PRO A 74 -5.91 -11.11 23.01
CA PRO A 74 -7.37 -11.17 23.20
C PRO A 74 -7.96 -9.95 23.92
N ASP A 75 -7.13 -9.09 24.46
CA ASP A 75 -7.44 -7.84 25.15
C ASP A 75 -7.47 -6.61 24.22
N ILE A 76 -7.10 -6.79 22.96
CA ILE A 76 -7.11 -5.73 21.95
C ILE A 76 -8.08 -6.08 20.83
N LYS A 77 -9.05 -5.20 20.57
CA LYS A 77 -9.97 -5.34 19.45
C LYS A 77 -9.69 -4.31 18.38
N VAL A 78 -9.51 -4.78 17.15
CA VAL A 78 -9.28 -3.93 15.99
C VAL A 78 -10.54 -3.86 15.14
N THR A 79 -11.06 -2.65 14.92
CA THR A 79 -12.17 -2.40 14.01
C THR A 79 -11.61 -1.76 12.73
N VAL A 80 -11.98 -2.30 11.57
CA VAL A 80 -11.43 -1.86 10.27
C VAL A 80 -12.46 -1.10 9.48
N GLU A 81 -12.05 0.04 8.90
CA GLU A 81 -12.79 0.77 7.87
C GLU A 81 -11.98 0.74 6.56
N TYR A 82 -12.67 0.41 5.47
CA TYR A 82 -12.08 0.27 4.15
C TYR A 82 -12.30 1.55 3.35
N LEU A 83 -11.21 2.18 2.98
CA LEU A 83 -11.20 3.39 2.15
C LEU A 83 -11.05 3.03 0.68
N ASP A 84 -11.41 3.96 -0.19
CA ASP A 84 -11.10 3.92 -1.60
C ASP A 84 -10.24 5.12 -2.01
N TYR A 85 -9.56 5.03 -3.16
CA TYR A 85 -8.69 6.12 -3.63
C TYR A 85 -9.44 7.33 -4.20
N THR A 86 -10.76 7.22 -4.38
CA THR A 86 -11.59 8.33 -4.87
C THR A 86 -11.99 9.27 -3.73
N ASN A 87 -12.39 8.71 -2.58
CA ASN A 87 -12.98 9.45 -1.47
C ASN A 87 -12.12 9.46 -0.20
N GLY A 88 -11.19 8.52 -0.07
CA GLY A 88 -10.44 8.27 1.17
C GLY A 88 -9.66 9.49 1.68
N ASP A 89 -9.04 10.27 0.80
CA ASP A 89 -8.32 11.49 1.19
C ASP A 89 -9.29 12.53 1.80
N ALA A 90 -10.49 12.68 1.23
CA ALA A 90 -11.52 13.58 1.75
C ALA A 90 -12.10 13.08 3.09
N GLN A 91 -12.27 11.76 3.23
CA GLN A 91 -12.74 11.15 4.48
C GLN A 91 -11.75 11.39 5.61
N ILE A 92 -10.44 11.14 5.38
CA ILE A 92 -9.41 11.40 6.39
C ILE A 92 -9.29 12.88 6.71
N THR A 93 -9.33 13.75 5.71
CA THR A 93 -9.31 15.21 5.94
C THR A 93 -10.46 15.64 6.82
N THR A 94 -11.66 15.14 6.56
CA THR A 94 -12.85 15.42 7.39
C THR A 94 -12.68 14.89 8.81
N ALA A 95 -12.13 13.70 8.98
CA ALA A 95 -11.86 13.10 10.29
C ALA A 95 -10.82 13.91 11.09
N ILE A 96 -9.77 14.41 10.42
CA ILE A 96 -8.77 15.30 11.04
C ILE A 96 -9.42 16.60 11.56
N GLU A 97 -10.26 17.23 10.75
CA GLU A 97 -10.97 18.45 11.12
C GLU A 97 -11.95 18.22 12.27
N ALA A 98 -12.67 17.09 12.23
CA ALA A 98 -13.63 16.69 13.25
C ALA A 98 -12.97 16.12 14.53
N LYS A 99 -11.67 15.84 14.52
CA LYS A 99 -10.92 15.14 15.58
C LYS A 99 -11.48 13.73 15.86
N THR A 100 -11.78 13.01 14.80
CA THR A 100 -12.32 11.64 14.83
C THR A 100 -11.47 10.71 13.95
N THR A 101 -10.17 10.98 13.87
CA THR A 101 -9.22 10.15 13.12
C THR A 101 -9.17 8.73 13.65
N PRO A 102 -8.88 7.72 12.80
CA PRO A 102 -8.58 6.38 13.28
C PRO A 102 -7.31 6.38 14.15
N ASP A 103 -7.13 5.32 14.92
CA ASP A 103 -5.88 5.13 15.67
C ASP A 103 -4.74 4.78 14.72
N ILE A 104 -4.99 3.87 13.77
CA ILE A 104 -4.03 3.38 12.76
C ILE A 104 -4.55 3.70 11.36
N VAL A 105 -3.65 4.07 10.47
CA VAL A 105 -3.91 4.14 9.04
C VAL A 105 -2.86 3.37 8.27
N MET A 106 -3.28 2.57 7.27
CA MET A 106 -2.39 1.87 6.35
C MET A 106 -2.37 2.58 5.01
N GLU A 107 -1.21 3.12 4.64
CA GLU A 107 -0.97 3.83 3.39
C GLU A 107 0.54 4.04 3.13
N GLY A 108 0.86 4.82 2.10
CA GLY A 108 2.23 5.18 1.70
C GLY A 108 2.76 6.47 2.33
N PRO A 109 4.06 6.73 2.19
CA PRO A 109 4.72 7.87 2.81
C PRO A 109 4.25 9.23 2.27
N GLU A 110 3.68 9.28 1.08
CA GLU A 110 3.12 10.51 0.50
C GLU A 110 1.97 11.08 1.34
N ARG A 111 1.18 10.21 1.95
CA ARG A 111 0.10 10.60 2.86
C ARG A 111 0.60 10.63 4.30
N LEU A 112 1.24 9.56 4.77
CA LEU A 112 1.62 9.41 6.17
C LEU A 112 2.70 10.41 6.57
N VAL A 113 3.74 10.53 5.77
CA VAL A 113 4.94 11.31 6.10
C VAL A 113 4.87 12.72 5.49
N ALA A 114 4.78 12.82 4.16
CA ALA A 114 4.88 14.09 3.47
C ALA A 114 3.64 14.99 3.65
N ASN A 115 2.47 14.43 3.96
CA ASN A 115 1.26 15.21 4.16
C ASN A 115 0.86 15.29 5.66
N TRP A 116 0.43 14.18 6.27
CA TRP A 116 -0.18 14.26 7.61
C TRP A 116 0.84 14.43 8.72
N ALA A 117 2.02 13.79 8.66
CA ALA A 117 3.07 14.03 9.64
C ALA A 117 3.67 15.43 9.49
N ALA A 118 3.93 15.90 8.26
CA ALA A 118 4.39 17.26 8.00
C ALA A 118 3.41 18.32 8.52
N ALA A 119 2.09 18.01 8.53
CA ALA A 119 1.06 18.86 9.13
C ALA A 119 0.91 18.69 10.66
N GLY A 120 1.78 17.89 11.31
CA GLY A 120 1.76 17.66 12.75
C GLY A 120 0.55 16.86 13.24
N LYS A 121 0.02 15.94 12.43
CA LYS A 121 -1.17 15.13 12.75
C LYS A 121 -0.85 13.71 13.18
N MET A 122 0.38 13.24 12.92
CA MET A 122 0.81 11.88 13.18
C MET A 122 1.72 11.79 14.40
N LEU A 123 1.72 10.64 15.05
CA LEU A 123 2.64 10.32 16.15
C LEU A 123 3.95 9.75 15.61
N PRO A 124 5.10 10.12 16.20
CA PRO A 124 6.36 9.45 15.92
C PRO A 124 6.32 7.97 16.34
N LEU A 125 6.94 7.13 15.52
CA LEU A 125 7.04 5.68 15.71
C LEU A 125 8.48 5.23 15.99
N ASN A 126 9.36 6.11 16.49
CA ASN A 126 10.78 5.83 16.68
C ASN A 126 11.05 4.59 17.55
N ASP A 127 10.17 4.31 18.49
CA ASP A 127 10.25 3.16 19.38
C ASP A 127 9.89 1.80 18.74
N LEU A 128 9.34 1.81 17.52
CA LEU A 128 9.16 0.60 16.70
C LEU A 128 10.45 0.25 15.94
N TRP A 129 11.25 1.24 15.59
CA TRP A 129 12.43 1.06 14.78
C TRP A 129 13.63 0.63 15.61
N THR A 130 14.26 -0.47 15.20
CA THR A 130 15.50 -0.98 15.79
C THR A 130 16.63 -0.95 14.77
N ASP A 131 17.87 -0.96 15.22
CA ASP A 131 19.04 -1.05 14.33
C ASP A 131 18.99 -2.30 13.44
N GLU A 132 18.44 -3.41 13.96
CA GLU A 132 18.27 -4.66 13.22
C GLU A 132 17.24 -4.51 12.11
N THR A 133 16.09 -3.90 12.41
CA THR A 133 15.05 -3.61 11.40
C THR A 133 15.59 -2.70 10.31
N ILE A 134 16.29 -1.64 10.69
CA ILE A 134 16.90 -0.69 9.73
C ILE A 134 17.92 -1.41 8.85
N ALA A 135 18.78 -2.25 9.44
CA ALA A 135 19.79 -3.01 8.70
C ALA A 135 19.15 -4.00 7.71
N ASP A 136 18.10 -4.71 8.12
CA ASP A 136 17.38 -5.67 7.29
C ASP A 136 16.69 -5.00 6.10
N ILE A 137 16.02 -3.85 6.33
CA ILE A 137 15.40 -3.08 5.26
C ILE A 137 16.46 -2.49 4.31
N ASN A 138 17.54 -1.91 4.84
CA ASN A 138 18.62 -1.33 4.03
C ASN A 138 19.33 -2.38 3.16
N ALA A 139 19.40 -3.63 3.63
CA ALA A 139 19.95 -4.73 2.84
C ALA A 139 19.11 -5.06 1.59
N ASN A 140 17.84 -4.71 1.60
CA ASN A 140 16.94 -4.86 0.47
C ASN A 140 16.89 -3.57 -0.38
N ASN A 141 16.50 -2.43 0.23
CA ASN A 141 16.48 -1.13 -0.42
C ASN A 141 16.63 0.01 0.61
N ALA A 142 17.77 0.71 0.59
CA ALA A 142 18.08 1.76 1.54
C ALA A 142 17.16 3.00 1.46
N SER A 143 16.52 3.24 0.31
CA SER A 143 15.59 4.37 0.15
C SER A 143 14.31 4.23 0.98
N VAL A 144 13.92 2.98 1.33
CA VAL A 144 12.71 2.72 2.12
C VAL A 144 12.78 3.38 3.50
N VAL A 145 13.91 3.24 4.20
CA VAL A 145 14.09 3.83 5.54
C VAL A 145 13.95 5.34 5.50
N ALA A 146 14.56 5.97 4.50
CA ALA A 146 14.50 7.42 4.33
C ALA A 146 13.08 7.93 4.06
N THR A 147 12.27 7.21 3.27
CA THR A 147 10.88 7.61 2.98
C THR A 147 9.95 7.53 4.19
N CYS A 148 10.32 6.79 5.23
CA CYS A 148 9.54 6.68 6.47
C CYS A 148 9.81 7.82 7.47
N GLN A 149 10.83 8.67 7.20
CA GLN A 149 11.22 9.78 8.07
C GLN A 149 10.61 11.11 7.61
N GLY A 150 10.14 11.90 8.59
CA GLY A 150 9.80 13.30 8.38
C GLY A 150 11.05 14.18 8.35
N ALA A 151 10.87 15.44 7.94
CA ALA A 151 11.96 16.44 7.89
C ALA A 151 12.61 16.72 9.27
N ASP A 152 11.92 16.39 10.35
CA ASP A 152 12.41 16.49 11.74
C ASP A 152 13.26 15.28 12.17
N GLY A 153 13.45 14.30 11.31
CA GLY A 153 14.20 13.07 11.54
C GLY A 153 13.47 11.98 12.32
N ASN A 154 12.21 12.21 12.69
CA ASN A 154 11.39 11.17 13.32
C ASN A 154 10.76 10.24 12.27
N TYR A 155 10.53 8.97 12.64
CA TYR A 155 9.80 8.02 11.83
C TYR A 155 8.30 8.16 12.06
N TYR A 156 7.53 8.29 10.98
CA TYR A 156 6.06 8.41 11.02
C TYR A 156 5.34 7.28 10.31
N MET A 157 6.09 6.39 9.70
CA MET A 157 5.58 5.20 9.04
C MET A 157 6.42 3.99 9.44
N TYR A 158 5.76 2.84 9.67
CA TYR A 158 6.42 1.55 9.84
C TYR A 158 6.07 0.68 8.62
N PRO A 159 7.04 0.37 7.74
CA PRO A 159 6.75 -0.17 6.43
C PRO A 159 6.54 -1.69 6.47
N LEU A 160 5.62 -2.18 5.63
CA LEU A 160 5.31 -3.60 5.46
C LEU A 160 5.82 -4.14 4.13
N CYS A 161 5.46 -3.48 3.03
CA CYS A 161 5.68 -3.97 1.69
C CYS A 161 6.06 -2.86 0.71
N MET A 162 6.60 -3.28 -0.43
CA MET A 162 6.96 -2.39 -1.54
C MET A 162 6.73 -3.09 -2.88
N THR A 163 6.60 -2.31 -3.95
CA THR A 163 6.65 -2.78 -5.33
C THR A 163 7.21 -1.70 -6.25
N ALA A 164 7.76 -2.11 -7.39
CA ALA A 164 8.01 -1.19 -8.49
C ALA A 164 6.72 -1.01 -9.29
N HIS A 165 6.41 0.22 -9.69
CA HIS A 165 5.44 0.47 -10.73
C HIS A 165 6.07 0.12 -12.07
N CYS A 166 5.36 -0.63 -12.88
CA CYS A 166 5.79 -1.09 -14.18
C CYS A 166 4.61 -1.01 -15.15
N MET A 167 4.80 -1.52 -16.33
CA MET A 167 3.74 -1.69 -17.31
C MET A 167 3.61 -3.16 -17.71
N VAL A 168 2.59 -3.47 -18.46
CA VAL A 168 2.36 -4.80 -19.02
C VAL A 168 2.01 -4.67 -20.49
N ILE A 169 2.41 -5.65 -21.29
CA ILE A 169 2.04 -5.77 -22.71
C ILE A 169 1.32 -7.08 -22.99
N ASN A 170 0.50 -7.10 -24.04
CA ASN A 170 -0.06 -8.31 -24.61
C ASN A 170 0.99 -8.95 -25.53
N LYS A 171 1.73 -9.93 -25.01
CA LYS A 171 2.79 -10.61 -25.74
C LYS A 171 2.30 -11.19 -27.07
N THR A 172 1.10 -11.79 -27.09
CA THR A 172 0.53 -12.36 -28.31
C THR A 172 0.40 -11.32 -29.42
N ALA A 173 -0.08 -10.11 -29.12
CA ALA A 173 -0.18 -9.03 -30.09
C ALA A 173 1.20 -8.53 -30.54
N PHE A 174 2.14 -8.41 -29.60
CA PHE A 174 3.51 -8.00 -29.92
C PHE A 174 4.24 -9.01 -30.80
N GLU A 175 4.07 -10.31 -30.57
CA GLU A 175 4.60 -11.37 -31.44
C GLU A 175 3.96 -11.31 -32.83
N ALA A 176 2.62 -11.18 -32.93
CA ALA A 176 1.90 -11.10 -34.18
C ALA A 176 2.28 -9.86 -35.01
N ALA A 177 2.68 -8.77 -34.37
CA ALA A 177 3.14 -7.52 -34.97
C ALA A 177 4.66 -7.50 -35.25
N ASP A 178 5.40 -8.54 -34.92
CA ASP A 178 6.88 -8.58 -34.94
C ASP A 178 7.50 -7.45 -34.06
N ALA A 179 6.78 -7.06 -33.00
CA ALA A 179 7.19 -5.96 -32.11
C ALA A 179 8.12 -6.42 -30.98
N MET A 180 8.21 -7.72 -30.67
CA MET A 180 9.07 -8.26 -29.64
C MET A 180 10.58 -8.05 -29.93
N GLN A 181 10.97 -7.79 -31.17
CA GLN A 181 12.34 -7.46 -31.54
C GLN A 181 12.85 -6.12 -30.98
N TYR A 182 11.95 -5.25 -30.54
CA TYR A 182 12.27 -3.93 -29.95
C TYR A 182 12.40 -3.96 -28.43
N ILE A 183 12.28 -5.13 -27.82
CA ILE A 183 12.31 -5.38 -26.38
C ILE A 183 13.51 -6.24 -26.04
N ASP A 184 14.21 -5.93 -24.96
CA ASP A 184 15.09 -6.89 -24.29
C ASP A 184 14.21 -7.84 -23.47
N GLN A 185 14.05 -9.07 -23.98
CA GLN A 185 13.16 -10.07 -23.39
C GLN A 185 13.79 -10.77 -22.17
N GLU A 186 15.07 -10.57 -21.89
CA GLU A 186 15.73 -11.11 -20.69
C GLU A 186 15.58 -10.16 -19.51
N THR A 187 15.77 -8.86 -19.74
CA THR A 187 15.67 -7.83 -18.71
C THR A 187 14.28 -7.19 -18.62
N HIS A 188 13.40 -7.47 -19.59
CA HIS A 188 12.08 -6.85 -19.72
C HIS A 188 12.14 -5.32 -19.80
N THR A 189 13.15 -4.82 -20.53
CA THR A 189 13.40 -3.39 -20.73
C THR A 189 13.37 -3.02 -22.20
N TRP A 190 13.29 -1.78 -22.51
CA TRP A 190 13.39 -1.20 -23.85
C TRP A 190 13.85 0.24 -23.84
N THR A 191 14.37 0.67 -24.97
CA THR A 191 14.66 2.08 -25.15
C THR A 191 13.41 2.85 -25.55
N THR A 192 13.43 4.18 -25.40
CA THR A 192 12.38 5.07 -25.93
C THR A 192 12.19 4.88 -27.43
N GLU A 193 13.28 4.73 -28.21
CA GLU A 193 13.20 4.40 -29.64
C GLU A 193 12.58 3.02 -29.89
N GLY A 194 12.92 2.01 -29.08
CA GLY A 194 12.33 0.68 -29.14
C GLY A 194 10.82 0.74 -28.89
N PHE A 195 10.38 1.49 -27.89
CA PHE A 195 8.98 1.73 -27.62
C PHE A 195 8.24 2.34 -28.82
N GLU A 196 8.76 3.44 -29.40
CA GLU A 196 8.18 4.04 -30.59
C GLU A 196 8.06 3.06 -31.76
N ASN A 197 9.10 2.26 -32.01
CA ASN A 197 9.11 1.28 -33.10
C ASN A 197 8.11 0.14 -32.84
N ALA A 198 7.96 -0.30 -31.59
CA ALA A 198 6.94 -1.29 -31.22
C ALA A 198 5.53 -0.74 -31.44
N LEU A 199 5.24 0.52 -31.06
CA LEU A 199 3.96 1.15 -31.32
C LEU A 199 3.65 1.18 -32.84
N ARG A 200 4.61 1.58 -33.67
CA ARG A 200 4.45 1.61 -35.14
C ARG A 200 4.19 0.21 -35.69
N ALA A 201 4.90 -0.80 -35.20
CA ALA A 201 4.69 -2.19 -35.62
C ALA A 201 3.29 -2.69 -35.28
N LEU A 202 2.80 -2.41 -34.06
CA LEU A 202 1.43 -2.75 -33.63
C LEU A 202 0.37 -2.08 -34.49
N VAL A 203 0.47 -0.78 -34.74
CA VAL A 203 -0.50 -0.03 -35.57
C VAL A 203 -0.49 -0.58 -37.00
N ASN A 204 0.68 -0.83 -37.59
CA ASN A 204 0.80 -1.41 -38.92
C ASN A 204 0.20 -2.82 -39.03
N ALA A 205 0.20 -3.58 -37.95
CA ALA A 205 -0.45 -4.88 -37.85
C ALA A 205 -1.96 -4.82 -37.52
N GLY A 206 -2.51 -3.60 -37.35
CA GLY A 206 -3.92 -3.37 -37.09
C GLY A 206 -4.31 -3.37 -35.60
N TYR A 207 -3.35 -3.36 -34.70
CA TYR A 207 -3.58 -3.27 -33.27
C TYR A 207 -3.62 -1.80 -32.83
N PHE A 208 -4.82 -1.26 -32.68
CA PHE A 208 -5.06 0.09 -32.18
C PHE A 208 -6.36 0.12 -31.35
N PRO A 209 -6.42 0.81 -30.21
CA PRO A 209 -5.32 1.56 -29.58
C PRO A 209 -4.21 0.64 -29.05
N THR A 210 -2.95 1.08 -29.17
CA THR A 210 -1.81 0.33 -28.64
C THR A 210 -1.71 0.47 -27.11
N GLY A 211 -1.89 1.70 -26.61
CA GLY A 211 -1.93 2.07 -25.19
C GLY A 211 -2.78 3.33 -25.01
N LEU A 212 -3.33 3.51 -23.82
CA LEU A 212 -4.22 4.60 -23.46
C LEU A 212 -3.57 5.45 -22.35
N ILE A 213 -3.33 6.74 -22.65
CA ILE A 213 -2.91 7.71 -21.64
C ILE A 213 -4.17 8.18 -20.93
N TYR A 214 -4.51 7.55 -19.82
CA TYR A 214 -5.67 7.91 -19.01
C TYR A 214 -5.43 9.23 -18.26
N CYS A 215 -6.44 10.07 -18.23
CA CYS A 215 -6.34 11.45 -17.73
C CYS A 215 -7.50 11.82 -16.80
N SER A 216 -8.08 10.86 -16.07
CA SER A 216 -9.22 11.09 -15.20
C SER A 216 -9.07 10.38 -13.86
N GLY A 217 -9.88 10.78 -12.89
CA GLY A 217 -9.94 10.15 -11.57
C GLY A 217 -8.97 10.75 -10.57
N GLN A 218 -8.76 10.03 -9.47
CA GLN A 218 -7.87 10.43 -8.37
C GLN A 218 -6.87 9.34 -7.99
N GLY A 219 -6.84 8.22 -8.70
CA GLY A 219 -5.94 7.11 -8.50
C GLY A 219 -5.28 6.66 -9.79
N GLY A 220 -4.16 5.97 -9.69
CA GLY A 220 -3.47 5.42 -10.83
C GLY A 220 -2.51 6.38 -11.54
N ASP A 221 -2.31 7.59 -11.04
CA ASP A 221 -1.41 8.60 -11.64
C ASP A 221 0.05 8.12 -11.74
N GLN A 222 0.47 7.18 -10.91
CA GLN A 222 1.82 6.62 -10.91
C GLN A 222 2.25 6.05 -12.27
N GLY A 223 1.34 5.40 -13.01
CA GLY A 223 1.69 4.81 -14.32
C GLY A 223 2.03 5.86 -15.37
N THR A 224 1.20 6.90 -15.50
CA THR A 224 1.46 7.98 -16.46
C THR A 224 2.62 8.88 -16.02
N ARG A 225 2.82 9.11 -14.71
CA ARG A 225 3.99 9.82 -14.20
C ARG A 225 5.28 9.07 -14.50
N ALA A 226 5.31 7.76 -14.17
CA ALA A 226 6.47 6.92 -14.45
C ALA A 226 6.79 6.83 -15.95
N LEU A 227 5.77 6.74 -16.82
CA LEU A 227 5.98 6.78 -18.26
C LEU A 227 6.67 8.07 -18.69
N VAL A 228 6.17 9.23 -18.29
CA VAL A 228 6.73 10.53 -18.66
C VAL A 228 8.17 10.69 -18.18
N THR A 229 8.43 10.39 -16.90
CA THR A 229 9.76 10.59 -16.31
C THR A 229 10.80 9.62 -16.87
N ASN A 230 10.43 8.35 -17.13
CA ASN A 230 11.37 7.38 -17.66
C ASN A 230 11.80 7.66 -19.10
N LEU A 231 10.93 8.19 -19.97
CA LEU A 231 11.23 8.38 -21.40
C LEU A 231 12.56 9.06 -21.66
N TYR A 232 12.97 10.01 -20.82
CA TYR A 232 14.20 10.79 -20.98
C TYR A 232 14.92 11.10 -19.66
N ASP A 233 14.84 10.19 -18.69
CA ASP A 233 15.51 10.28 -17.39
C ASP A 233 15.14 11.55 -16.59
N GLY A 234 13.86 11.90 -16.63
CA GLY A 234 13.31 12.97 -15.82
C GLY A 234 13.04 12.52 -14.37
N ARG A 235 12.79 13.50 -13.50
CA ARG A 235 12.37 13.28 -12.11
C ARG A 235 11.05 13.99 -11.85
N PHE A 236 10.23 13.41 -10.98
CA PHE A 236 8.96 14.02 -10.62
C PHE A 236 9.11 15.15 -9.59
N THR A 237 10.08 15.00 -8.69
CA THR A 237 10.47 16.03 -7.71
C THR A 237 11.97 16.30 -7.75
N ASN A 238 12.42 17.39 -7.10
CA ASN A 238 13.83 17.63 -6.84
C ASN A 238 14.40 16.59 -5.84
N GLU A 239 15.72 16.55 -5.65
CA GLU A 239 16.39 15.58 -4.76
C GLU A 239 15.95 15.70 -3.31
N GLU A 240 15.62 16.90 -2.86
CA GLU A 240 15.17 17.18 -1.51
C GLU A 240 13.68 16.88 -1.30
N HIS A 241 12.94 16.45 -2.32
CA HIS A 241 11.49 16.18 -2.28
C HIS A 241 10.66 17.40 -1.81
N THR A 242 11.10 18.61 -2.13
CA THR A 242 10.45 19.86 -1.71
C THR A 242 9.67 20.55 -2.84
N LEU A 243 9.99 20.25 -4.09
CA LEU A 243 9.38 20.86 -5.27
C LEU A 243 9.09 19.80 -6.34
N TYR A 244 8.00 19.96 -7.06
CA TYR A 244 7.72 19.21 -8.29
C TYR A 244 8.52 19.82 -9.45
N THR A 245 9.11 18.97 -10.30
CA THR A 245 10.08 19.36 -11.34
C THR A 245 9.63 18.96 -12.74
N MET A 246 8.32 18.98 -13.00
CA MET A 246 7.80 18.63 -14.32
C MET A 246 8.25 19.61 -15.41
N ASP A 247 8.74 20.79 -15.05
CA ASP A 247 9.35 21.79 -15.92
C ASP A 247 10.82 21.54 -16.28
N SER A 248 11.40 20.42 -15.83
CA SER A 248 12.74 20.01 -16.31
C SER A 248 12.72 19.72 -17.82
N GLU A 249 13.86 19.94 -18.47
CA GLU A 249 14.02 19.66 -19.91
C GLU A 249 13.63 18.23 -20.27
N ALA A 250 14.03 17.25 -19.43
CA ALA A 250 13.73 15.83 -19.61
C ALA A 250 12.23 15.54 -19.56
N ASN A 251 11.51 16.10 -18.58
CA ASN A 251 10.07 15.90 -18.44
C ASN A 251 9.26 16.59 -19.56
N ILE A 252 9.65 17.80 -19.96
CA ILE A 252 9.06 18.49 -21.11
C ILE A 252 9.26 17.67 -22.39
N LYS A 253 10.46 17.10 -22.57
CA LYS A 253 10.78 16.22 -23.71
C LYS A 253 9.89 14.96 -23.66
N GLY A 254 9.67 14.36 -22.48
CA GLY A 254 8.80 13.20 -22.29
C GLY A 254 7.34 13.50 -22.66
N LEU A 255 6.78 14.58 -22.12
CA LEU A 255 5.41 15.00 -22.44
C LEU A 255 5.25 15.36 -23.92
N THR A 256 6.24 16.04 -24.52
CA THR A 256 6.26 16.36 -25.95
C THR A 256 6.26 15.08 -26.80
N LYS A 257 7.07 14.08 -26.41
CA LYS A 257 7.10 12.80 -27.10
C LYS A 257 5.75 12.10 -27.08
N LEU A 258 5.06 12.06 -25.93
CA LEU A 258 3.73 11.46 -25.85
C LEU A 258 2.71 12.19 -26.73
N GLN A 259 2.77 13.53 -26.79
CA GLN A 259 1.90 14.31 -27.68
C GLN A 259 2.23 14.03 -29.15
N GLU A 260 3.52 13.91 -29.54
CA GLU A 260 3.92 13.52 -30.89
C GLU A 260 3.40 12.14 -31.28
N LEU A 261 3.55 11.14 -30.41
CA LEU A 261 3.05 9.79 -30.64
C LEU A 261 1.51 9.75 -30.79
N ALA A 262 0.80 10.57 -30.02
CA ALA A 262 -0.65 10.71 -30.18
C ALA A 262 -1.03 11.38 -31.50
N ASN A 263 -0.31 12.43 -31.91
CA ASN A 263 -0.53 13.11 -33.20
C ASN A 263 -0.22 12.20 -34.40
N GLU A 264 0.72 11.26 -34.24
CA GLU A 264 1.00 10.22 -35.24
C GLU A 264 -0.06 9.11 -35.23
N GLY A 265 -0.99 9.09 -34.29
CA GLY A 265 -2.01 8.05 -34.15
C GLY A 265 -1.45 6.73 -33.60
N LEU A 266 -0.40 6.76 -32.79
CA LEU A 266 0.25 5.59 -32.22
C LEU A 266 -0.27 5.27 -30.81
N ILE A 267 -0.63 6.27 -30.02
CA ILE A 267 -1.27 6.17 -28.70
C ILE A 267 -2.46 7.11 -28.62
N THR A 268 -3.25 7.02 -27.57
CA THR A 268 -4.42 7.89 -27.38
C THR A 268 -4.44 8.46 -25.97
N PHE A 269 -4.63 9.78 -25.85
CA PHE A 269 -5.04 10.39 -24.58
C PHE A 269 -6.54 10.23 -24.41
N ASP A 270 -6.97 9.77 -23.24
CA ASP A 270 -8.40 9.58 -22.95
C ASP A 270 -8.78 10.22 -21.61
N ALA A 271 -9.45 11.36 -21.68
CA ALA A 271 -9.91 12.12 -20.51
C ALA A 271 -11.16 11.52 -19.85
N SER A 272 -11.76 10.49 -20.42
CA SER A 272 -12.95 9.83 -19.87
C SER A 272 -12.63 8.65 -18.95
N ILE A 273 -11.39 8.16 -18.94
CA ILE A 273 -11.00 6.97 -18.19
C ILE A 273 -9.97 7.27 -17.10
N ASN A 274 -10.03 6.50 -16.03
CA ASN A 274 -9.04 6.45 -14.94
C ASN A 274 -8.13 5.22 -15.07
N GLY A 275 -7.13 5.10 -14.16
CA GLY A 275 -6.18 3.99 -14.20
C GLY A 275 -6.82 2.60 -14.04
N GLY A 276 -7.91 2.48 -13.27
CA GLY A 276 -8.63 1.21 -13.13
C GLY A 276 -9.38 0.81 -14.42
N GLU A 277 -9.93 1.79 -15.11
CA GLU A 277 -10.60 1.58 -16.40
C GLU A 277 -9.59 1.25 -17.51
N GLU A 278 -8.40 1.87 -17.49
CA GLU A 278 -7.31 1.53 -18.40
C GLU A 278 -6.88 0.07 -18.24
N ILE A 279 -6.71 -0.41 -16.99
CA ILE A 279 -6.45 -1.82 -16.71
C ILE A 279 -7.57 -2.70 -17.28
N ALA A 280 -8.83 -2.35 -17.06
CA ALA A 280 -9.96 -3.14 -17.57
C ALA A 280 -10.00 -3.21 -19.10
N LEU A 281 -9.65 -2.11 -19.79
CA LEU A 281 -9.56 -2.06 -21.26
C LEU A 281 -8.41 -2.93 -21.80
N PHE A 282 -7.29 -2.98 -21.11
CA PHE A 282 -6.21 -3.91 -21.44
C PHE A 282 -6.62 -5.37 -21.22
N VAL A 283 -7.19 -5.68 -20.06
CA VAL A 283 -7.59 -7.03 -19.66
C VAL A 283 -8.64 -7.62 -20.59
N ASN A 284 -9.54 -6.79 -21.15
CA ASN A 284 -10.54 -7.21 -22.14
C ASN A 284 -10.03 -7.20 -23.60
N GLY A 285 -8.75 -6.86 -23.84
CA GLY A 285 -8.11 -6.87 -25.15
C GLY A 285 -8.39 -5.63 -26.01
N THR A 286 -8.96 -4.57 -25.44
CA THR A 286 -9.20 -3.31 -26.18
C THR A 286 -7.88 -2.58 -26.46
N SER A 287 -6.95 -2.52 -25.51
CA SER A 287 -5.60 -1.99 -25.71
C SER A 287 -4.55 -3.11 -25.62
N GLN A 288 -3.34 -2.85 -26.11
CA GLN A 288 -2.27 -3.85 -26.17
C GLN A 288 -1.22 -3.68 -25.06
N MET A 289 -1.37 -2.65 -24.25
CA MET A 289 -0.55 -2.39 -23.08
C MET A 289 -1.33 -1.62 -22.02
N ALA A 290 -0.88 -1.74 -20.76
CA ALA A 290 -1.37 -0.95 -19.66
C ALA A 290 -0.19 -0.32 -18.90
N PHE A 291 -0.33 0.96 -18.56
CA PHE A 291 0.66 1.74 -17.82
C PHE A 291 0.38 1.76 -16.31
N CYS A 292 -0.89 1.59 -15.89
CA CYS A 292 -1.27 1.51 -14.47
C CYS A 292 -1.13 0.07 -13.96
N TRP A 293 0.09 -0.46 -13.92
CA TRP A 293 0.33 -1.88 -13.61
C TRP A 293 1.39 -2.08 -12.52
N ASN A 294 1.29 -3.20 -11.80
CA ASN A 294 2.26 -3.70 -10.84
C ASN A 294 2.03 -5.20 -10.55
N ALA A 295 2.84 -5.79 -9.70
CA ALA A 295 2.78 -7.21 -9.38
C ALA A 295 1.38 -7.69 -8.91
N ALA A 296 0.66 -6.91 -8.10
CA ALA A 296 -0.65 -7.33 -7.60
C ALA A 296 -1.72 -7.45 -8.69
N GLN A 297 -1.58 -6.72 -9.80
CA GLN A 297 -2.55 -6.75 -10.90
C GLN A 297 -2.63 -8.11 -11.59
N VAL A 298 -1.57 -8.91 -11.54
CA VAL A 298 -1.56 -10.25 -12.14
C VAL A 298 -2.60 -11.14 -11.47
N ALA A 299 -2.51 -11.29 -10.15
CA ALA A 299 -3.45 -12.11 -9.38
C ALA A 299 -4.88 -11.56 -9.45
N ASN A 300 -5.04 -10.23 -9.41
CA ASN A 300 -6.35 -9.57 -9.42
C ASN A 300 -7.10 -9.70 -10.77
N ASN A 301 -6.38 -9.99 -11.86
CA ASN A 301 -6.95 -10.01 -13.20
C ASN A 301 -6.80 -11.34 -13.94
N LYS A 302 -6.13 -12.36 -13.38
CA LYS A 302 -5.87 -13.65 -14.04
C LYS A 302 -7.14 -14.31 -14.61
N ASP A 303 -8.26 -14.23 -13.90
CA ASP A 303 -9.53 -14.84 -14.28
C ASP A 303 -10.42 -13.92 -15.16
N LYS A 304 -9.94 -12.72 -15.48
CA LYS A 304 -10.65 -11.71 -16.27
C LYS A 304 -10.03 -11.48 -17.65
N LEU A 305 -8.85 -12.05 -17.89
CA LEU A 305 -8.15 -11.89 -19.16
C LEU A 305 -9.00 -12.45 -20.32
N ALA A 306 -9.17 -11.64 -21.36
CA ALA A 306 -9.81 -12.10 -22.59
C ALA A 306 -8.95 -13.17 -23.28
N ASP A 307 -9.61 -14.03 -24.06
CA ASP A 307 -8.92 -15.09 -24.82
C ASP A 307 -7.83 -14.50 -25.72
N GLY A 308 -6.67 -15.11 -25.72
CA GLY A 308 -5.53 -14.73 -26.55
C GLY A 308 -4.64 -13.61 -25.95
N ILE A 309 -4.89 -13.16 -24.75
CA ILE A 309 -3.96 -12.25 -24.06
C ILE A 309 -2.96 -13.06 -23.25
N GLU A 310 -1.68 -12.91 -23.58
CA GLU A 310 -0.55 -13.37 -22.76
C GLU A 310 0.13 -12.15 -22.13
N LEU A 311 0.16 -12.13 -20.78
CA LEU A 311 0.81 -11.04 -20.04
C LEU A 311 2.32 -11.14 -20.16
N PHE A 312 2.97 -10.02 -20.49
CA PHE A 312 4.40 -9.88 -20.40
C PHE A 312 4.74 -8.59 -19.66
N PRO A 313 5.31 -8.70 -18.44
CA PRO A 313 5.66 -7.53 -17.65
C PRO A 313 6.79 -6.75 -18.32
N MET A 314 6.71 -5.42 -18.29
CA MET A 314 7.71 -4.54 -18.87
C MET A 314 8.04 -3.39 -17.93
N ALA A 315 9.30 -2.99 -17.87
CA ALA A 315 9.67 -1.69 -17.34
C ALA A 315 9.19 -0.58 -18.28
N PHE A 316 9.05 0.66 -17.76
CA PHE A 316 8.82 1.81 -18.61
C PHE A 316 10.01 2.05 -19.56
N PRO A 317 9.75 2.53 -20.78
CA PRO A 317 10.82 2.80 -21.75
C PRO A 317 11.72 3.93 -21.23
N SER A 318 13.02 3.82 -21.48
CA SER A 318 14.02 4.82 -21.08
C SER A 318 14.99 5.13 -22.22
N GLU A 319 15.61 6.32 -22.24
CA GLU A 319 16.44 6.73 -23.36
C GLU A 319 17.65 5.78 -23.57
N ASP A 320 18.23 5.28 -22.49
CA ASP A 320 19.40 4.40 -22.49
C ASP A 320 19.08 2.89 -22.30
N GLY A 321 17.81 2.53 -22.15
CA GLY A 321 17.36 1.15 -21.88
C GLY A 321 17.53 0.74 -20.42
N VAL A 322 17.92 1.65 -19.52
CA VAL A 322 18.02 1.42 -18.08
C VAL A 322 16.90 2.21 -17.37
N PRO A 323 15.79 1.56 -17.03
CA PRO A 323 14.65 2.28 -16.43
C PRO A 323 14.99 2.75 -15.02
N ARG A 324 14.34 3.83 -14.61
CA ARG A 324 14.36 4.39 -13.26
C ARG A 324 12.95 4.42 -12.74
N LEU A 325 12.53 3.28 -12.17
CA LEU A 325 11.15 3.06 -11.82
C LEU A 325 10.80 3.76 -10.51
N ASP A 326 9.64 4.35 -10.49
CA ASP A 326 8.99 4.74 -9.25
C ASP A 326 8.46 3.49 -8.54
N GLY A 327 8.35 3.55 -7.22
CA GLY A 327 7.84 2.44 -6.44
C GLY A 327 6.79 2.89 -5.43
N GLY A 328 6.06 1.92 -4.92
CA GLY A 328 5.22 2.05 -3.75
C GLY A 328 5.87 1.42 -2.54
N VAL A 329 5.82 2.09 -1.42
CA VAL A 329 6.06 1.55 -0.09
C VAL A 329 4.80 1.78 0.72
N TRP A 330 4.27 0.73 1.35
CA TRP A 330 3.10 0.84 2.19
C TRP A 330 3.37 0.27 3.57
N GLY A 331 2.73 0.85 4.55
CA GLY A 331 2.86 0.47 5.94
C GLY A 331 1.87 1.23 6.81
N PHE A 332 2.18 1.36 8.06
CA PHE A 332 1.28 1.88 9.07
C PHE A 332 1.79 3.17 9.69
N GLY A 333 0.86 4.08 9.94
CA GLY A 333 1.09 5.28 10.74
C GLY A 333 0.01 5.43 11.80
N LEU A 334 0.28 6.22 12.83
CA LEU A 334 -0.64 6.49 13.94
C LEU A 334 -1.04 7.95 13.96
N PHE A 335 -2.34 8.22 14.12
CA PHE A 335 -2.83 9.55 14.47
C PHE A 335 -2.74 9.77 15.98
N ASP A 336 -2.55 11.02 16.38
CA ASP A 336 -2.56 11.41 17.80
C ASP A 336 -4.01 11.66 18.26
N ASN A 337 -4.57 10.67 18.95
CA ASN A 337 -5.90 10.75 19.56
C ASN A 337 -5.86 11.06 21.06
N GLY A 338 -4.65 11.28 21.65
CA GLY A 338 -4.47 11.63 23.05
C GLY A 338 -4.77 10.49 24.04
N ASP A 339 -4.72 9.24 23.58
CA ASP A 339 -4.98 8.03 24.39
C ASP A 339 -3.76 7.08 24.33
N ASP A 340 -2.92 7.12 25.36
CA ASP A 340 -1.69 6.34 25.45
C ASP A 340 -1.94 4.82 25.43
N GLU A 341 -3.09 4.34 25.94
CA GLU A 341 -3.43 2.92 25.97
C GLU A 341 -3.74 2.43 24.55
N LYS A 342 -4.50 3.20 23.79
CA LYS A 342 -4.76 2.90 22.36
C LYS A 342 -3.49 2.99 21.51
N VAL A 343 -2.61 3.95 21.77
CA VAL A 343 -1.31 4.06 21.10
C VAL A 343 -0.46 2.81 21.34
N ALA A 344 -0.40 2.32 22.60
CA ALA A 344 0.32 1.10 22.92
C ALA A 344 -0.27 -0.12 22.21
N ALA A 345 -1.61 -0.28 22.22
CA ALA A 345 -2.31 -1.35 21.55
C ALA A 345 -2.11 -1.31 20.02
N ALA A 346 -2.14 -0.13 19.43
CA ALA A 346 -1.89 0.07 17.99
C ALA A 346 -0.46 -0.33 17.60
N LYS A 347 0.53 -0.01 18.43
CA LYS A 347 1.93 -0.43 18.20
C LYS A 347 2.11 -1.94 18.33
N GLU A 348 1.43 -2.61 19.27
CA GLU A 348 1.42 -4.08 19.35
C GLU A 348 0.82 -4.71 18.08
N PHE A 349 -0.26 -4.14 17.55
CA PHE A 349 -0.82 -4.59 16.27
C PHE A 349 0.19 -4.44 15.13
N ILE A 350 0.85 -3.29 15.00
CA ILE A 350 1.85 -3.04 13.96
C ILE A 350 3.02 -4.02 14.07
N ARG A 351 3.54 -4.26 15.30
CA ARG A 351 4.60 -5.25 15.51
C ARG A 351 4.19 -6.65 15.12
N PHE A 352 2.99 -7.06 15.49
CA PHE A 352 2.46 -8.38 15.11
C PHE A 352 2.41 -8.54 13.59
N ILE A 353 1.88 -7.54 12.87
CA ILE A 353 1.74 -7.58 11.41
C ILE A 353 3.09 -7.54 10.69
N CYS A 354 4.05 -6.73 11.19
CA CYS A 354 5.28 -6.42 10.46
C CYS A 354 6.51 -7.15 10.97
N ASP A 355 6.52 -7.64 12.23
CA ASP A 355 7.72 -8.18 12.87
C ASP A 355 7.59 -9.66 13.27
N ASP A 356 6.37 -10.19 13.50
CA ASP A 356 6.19 -11.62 13.72
C ASP A 356 6.58 -12.41 12.46
N GLU A 357 7.47 -13.38 12.61
CA GLU A 357 8.09 -14.11 11.49
C GLU A 357 7.05 -14.78 10.56
N THR A 358 6.00 -15.33 11.14
CA THR A 358 4.93 -15.99 10.37
C THR A 358 3.97 -14.95 9.79
N GLN A 359 3.59 -13.97 10.60
CA GLN A 359 2.56 -13.01 10.22
C GLN A 359 3.05 -12.01 9.17
N VAL A 360 4.30 -11.55 9.23
CA VAL A 360 4.86 -10.66 8.21
C VAL A 360 4.81 -11.30 6.81
N ARG A 361 5.12 -12.60 6.73
CA ARG A 361 5.01 -13.33 5.45
C ARG A 361 3.58 -13.35 4.91
N ASN A 362 2.60 -13.68 5.76
CA ASN A 362 1.19 -13.70 5.40
C ASN A 362 0.70 -12.29 5.02
N SER A 363 1.08 -11.28 5.79
CA SER A 363 0.66 -9.90 5.58
C SER A 363 1.18 -9.33 4.27
N VAL A 364 2.45 -9.60 3.94
CA VAL A 364 3.04 -9.20 2.65
C VAL A 364 2.44 -9.99 1.49
N TYR A 365 2.31 -11.33 1.63
CA TYR A 365 1.68 -12.18 0.60
C TYR A 365 0.29 -11.67 0.21
N ASN A 366 -0.51 -11.25 1.20
CA ASN A 366 -1.86 -10.70 0.98
C ASN A 366 -1.84 -9.35 0.24
N THR A 367 -0.74 -8.60 0.26
CA THR A 367 -0.63 -7.40 -0.58
C THR A 367 -0.44 -7.72 -2.05
N GLY A 368 0.12 -8.88 -2.38
CA GLY A 368 0.56 -9.21 -3.73
C GLY A 368 1.87 -8.52 -4.14
N TYR A 369 2.55 -7.86 -3.20
CA TYR A 369 3.80 -7.12 -3.39
C TYR A 369 4.98 -7.82 -2.74
N PHE A 370 6.09 -7.13 -2.53
CA PHE A 370 7.33 -7.67 -1.98
C PHE A 370 7.59 -7.09 -0.60
N SER A 371 8.27 -7.88 0.24
CA SER A 371 8.67 -7.37 1.56
C SER A 371 9.69 -6.24 1.43
N VAL A 372 9.59 -5.27 2.33
CA VAL A 372 10.66 -4.29 2.52
C VAL A 372 11.90 -4.90 3.18
N ARG A 373 11.75 -6.05 3.86
CA ARG A 373 12.82 -6.75 4.59
C ARG A 373 13.55 -7.75 3.70
N ALA A 374 14.87 -7.72 3.69
CA ALA A 374 15.69 -8.69 2.98
C ALA A 374 15.58 -10.12 3.54
N SER A 375 15.25 -10.26 4.83
CA SER A 375 15.04 -11.55 5.50
C SER A 375 13.77 -12.28 5.05
N VAL A 376 12.79 -11.59 4.45
CA VAL A 376 11.50 -12.15 4.01
C VAL A 376 11.51 -12.36 2.50
N THR A 377 11.92 -13.55 2.09
CA THR A 377 12.08 -13.93 0.67
C THR A 377 11.12 -15.07 0.29
N ASP A 378 11.03 -15.36 -1.01
CA ASP A 378 10.34 -16.53 -1.56
C ASP A 378 8.88 -16.67 -1.11
N LEU A 379 8.14 -15.56 -1.23
CA LEU A 379 6.73 -15.50 -0.79
C LEU A 379 5.78 -16.25 -1.73
N TYR A 380 6.10 -16.34 -3.02
CA TYR A 380 5.13 -16.73 -4.05
C TYR A 380 5.36 -18.11 -4.63
N THR A 381 6.53 -18.73 -4.46
CA THR A 381 6.86 -20.05 -5.03
C THR A 381 5.84 -21.11 -4.60
N GLY A 382 5.23 -21.76 -5.59
CA GLY A 382 4.26 -22.83 -5.38
C GLY A 382 2.89 -22.38 -4.85
N THR A 383 2.61 -21.08 -4.87
CA THR A 383 1.32 -20.51 -4.46
C THR A 383 0.44 -20.17 -5.66
N GLU A 384 -0.80 -19.80 -5.41
CA GLU A 384 -1.73 -19.30 -6.45
C GLU A 384 -1.32 -17.93 -7.04
N LYS A 385 -0.46 -17.18 -6.33
CA LYS A 385 0.13 -15.91 -6.76
C LYS A 385 1.56 -16.08 -7.35
N ALA A 386 1.94 -17.28 -7.79
CA ALA A 386 3.30 -17.56 -8.27
C ALA A 386 3.77 -16.59 -9.36
N ALA A 387 2.88 -16.16 -10.25
CA ALA A 387 3.20 -15.20 -11.32
C ALA A 387 3.59 -13.80 -10.82
N ASN A 388 3.30 -13.46 -9.56
CA ASN A 388 3.76 -12.19 -8.97
C ASN A 388 5.30 -12.18 -8.82
N ALA A 389 5.94 -13.35 -8.69
CA ALA A 389 7.39 -13.46 -8.54
C ALA A 389 8.16 -12.88 -9.75
N ASP A 390 7.58 -12.94 -10.95
CA ASP A 390 8.20 -12.41 -12.18
C ASP A 390 8.43 -10.90 -12.13
N TYR A 391 7.68 -10.20 -11.28
CA TYR A 391 7.79 -8.75 -11.10
C TYR A 391 8.89 -8.35 -10.10
N ALA A 392 9.46 -9.29 -9.35
CA ALA A 392 10.56 -9.02 -8.42
C ALA A 392 11.79 -8.45 -9.15
N MET A 393 11.98 -8.80 -10.43
CA MET A 393 13.07 -8.29 -11.26
C MET A 393 13.09 -6.76 -11.39
N PHE A 394 11.93 -6.10 -11.27
CA PHE A 394 11.84 -4.66 -11.40
C PHE A 394 12.29 -3.91 -10.14
N VAL A 395 12.33 -4.55 -8.98
CA VAL A 395 12.78 -3.94 -7.72
C VAL A 395 14.21 -3.40 -7.83
N GLN A 396 15.08 -4.04 -8.62
CA GLN A 396 16.44 -3.58 -8.88
C GLN A 396 16.51 -2.21 -9.60
N TYR A 397 15.43 -1.81 -10.30
CA TYR A 397 15.34 -0.55 -11.04
C TYR A 397 14.63 0.55 -10.23
N LEU A 398 14.23 0.27 -8.98
CA LEU A 398 13.67 1.31 -8.11
C LEU A 398 14.69 2.42 -7.91
N GLY A 399 14.31 3.61 -8.38
CA GLY A 399 15.01 4.85 -8.14
C GLY A 399 14.58 5.50 -6.82
N ASP A 400 14.29 6.79 -6.85
CA ASP A 400 13.68 7.48 -5.72
C ASP A 400 12.27 6.92 -5.47
N ILE A 401 12.13 6.15 -4.40
CA ILE A 401 10.82 5.70 -3.93
C ILE A 401 10.10 6.94 -3.41
N TYR A 402 8.92 7.21 -3.94
CA TYR A 402 8.11 8.38 -3.59
C TYR A 402 8.80 9.74 -3.67
N GLN A 403 8.73 10.27 -4.82
CA GLN A 403 9.05 11.65 -5.15
C GLN A 403 7.82 12.52 -4.88
N VAL A 404 7.48 12.73 -3.62
CA VAL A 404 6.30 13.49 -3.23
C VAL A 404 6.64 14.65 -2.32
N THR A 405 5.88 15.73 -2.47
CA THR A 405 5.96 16.93 -1.63
C THR A 405 4.62 17.13 -0.89
N THR A 406 4.58 18.19 -0.07
CA THR A 406 3.42 18.51 0.76
C THR A 406 2.11 18.75 -0.01
N ASN A 407 2.14 19.15 -1.28
CA ASN A 407 0.94 19.46 -2.07
C ASN A 407 0.42 18.25 -2.85
N TRP A 408 0.54 17.05 -2.30
CA TRP A 408 0.23 15.80 -3.00
C TRP A 408 -1.17 15.77 -3.63
N THR A 409 -2.21 16.10 -2.87
CA THR A 409 -3.60 16.10 -3.37
C THR A 409 -3.80 17.07 -4.53
N THR A 410 -3.29 18.31 -4.41
CA THR A 410 -3.35 19.31 -5.47
C THR A 410 -2.61 18.83 -6.71
N GLN A 411 -1.41 18.25 -6.52
CA GLN A 411 -0.60 17.73 -7.60
C GLN A 411 -1.35 16.67 -8.41
N ARG A 412 -2.09 15.77 -7.77
CA ARG A 412 -2.83 14.71 -8.47
C ARG A 412 -3.93 15.27 -9.38
N TYR A 413 -4.67 16.28 -8.92
CA TYR A 413 -5.66 16.97 -9.77
C TYR A 413 -5.00 17.70 -10.92
N GLU A 414 -3.93 18.44 -10.67
CA GLU A 414 -3.23 19.20 -11.69
C GLU A 414 -2.53 18.29 -12.70
N TRP A 415 -2.10 17.07 -12.30
CA TRP A 415 -1.56 16.07 -13.21
C TRP A 415 -2.57 15.66 -14.28
N TRP A 416 -3.81 15.36 -13.88
CA TRP A 416 -4.89 15.06 -14.84
C TRP A 416 -5.21 16.24 -15.73
N ASN A 417 -5.30 17.44 -15.17
CA ASN A 417 -5.53 18.66 -15.93
C ASN A 417 -4.41 18.89 -16.95
N LEU A 418 -3.14 18.67 -16.59
CA LEU A 418 -1.99 18.78 -17.48
C LEU A 418 -2.11 17.80 -18.67
N LEU A 419 -2.33 16.51 -18.37
CA LEU A 419 -2.43 15.50 -19.43
C LEU A 419 -3.62 15.74 -20.37
N GLN A 420 -4.78 16.17 -19.85
CA GLN A 420 -5.94 16.52 -20.65
C GLN A 420 -5.61 17.66 -21.61
N ARG A 421 -5.03 18.75 -21.12
CA ARG A 421 -4.67 19.91 -21.96
C ARG A 421 -3.63 19.56 -23.01
N ILE A 422 -2.66 18.71 -22.70
CA ILE A 422 -1.68 18.21 -23.68
C ILE A 422 -2.37 17.32 -24.72
N GLY A 423 -3.27 16.43 -24.30
CA GLY A 423 -4.04 15.58 -25.20
C GLY A 423 -4.97 16.37 -26.14
N ASP A 424 -5.48 17.51 -25.67
CA ASP A 424 -6.29 18.45 -26.48
C ASP A 424 -5.43 19.34 -27.43
N GLY A 425 -4.11 19.13 -27.47
CA GLY A 425 -3.19 19.85 -28.36
C GLY A 425 -2.61 21.14 -27.78
N GLY A 426 -2.69 21.33 -26.46
CA GLY A 426 -2.04 22.44 -25.76
C GLY A 426 -0.51 22.48 -25.94
N ASN A 427 0.08 23.65 -25.88
CA ASN A 427 1.55 23.79 -25.92
C ASN A 427 2.15 23.21 -24.64
N VAL A 428 2.98 22.18 -24.76
CA VAL A 428 3.53 21.43 -23.61
C VAL A 428 4.23 22.35 -22.60
N ALA A 429 5.06 23.28 -23.06
CA ALA A 429 5.81 24.17 -22.16
C ALA A 429 4.89 25.13 -21.38
N ASP A 430 3.84 25.66 -22.03
CA ASP A 430 2.87 26.57 -21.39
C ASP A 430 2.00 25.82 -20.37
N GLU A 431 1.58 24.58 -20.71
CA GLU A 431 0.76 23.75 -19.83
C GLU A 431 1.55 23.28 -18.62
N VAL A 432 2.81 22.92 -18.82
CA VAL A 432 3.74 22.58 -17.72
C VAL A 432 3.98 23.76 -16.81
N ALA A 433 4.19 24.98 -17.35
CA ALA A 433 4.34 26.18 -16.54
C ALA A 433 3.09 26.45 -15.66
N THR A 434 1.91 26.19 -16.20
CA THR A 434 0.64 26.29 -15.46
C THR A 434 0.59 25.25 -14.33
N TYR A 435 0.94 23.99 -14.61
CA TYR A 435 1.01 22.92 -13.62
C TYR A 435 1.97 23.28 -12.47
N ILE A 436 3.21 23.65 -12.79
CA ILE A 436 4.25 24.00 -11.79
C ILE A 436 3.80 25.14 -10.89
N LYS A 437 3.20 26.18 -11.48
CA LYS A 437 2.64 27.29 -10.70
C LYS A 437 1.59 26.86 -9.69
N ASN A 438 0.78 25.85 -10.03
CA ASN A 438 -0.33 25.41 -9.17
C ASN A 438 0.13 24.44 -8.08
N VAL A 439 1.20 23.66 -8.31
CA VAL A 439 1.63 22.59 -7.38
C VAL A 439 2.76 23.03 -6.44
N ASN A 440 3.58 23.99 -6.83
CA ASN A 440 4.71 24.49 -6.02
C ASN A 440 4.35 25.81 -5.27
N LEU A 441 3.16 25.83 -4.66
CA LEU A 441 2.65 26.99 -3.88
C LEU A 441 3.15 26.97 -2.44
#